data_5b3a60589b49f927aa3b7338c3bf9a82
#
_entry.id   5b3a60589b49f927aa3b7338c3bf9a82
#
_cell.length_a   1.000
_cell.length_b   1.000
_cell.length_c   1.000
_cell.angle_alpha   90.00
_cell.angle_beta   90.00
_cell.angle_gamma   90.00
#
_symmetry.space_group_name_H-M   'P 1'
#
loop_
_entity.id
_entity.type
_entity.pdbx_description
1 polymer ?
#
loop_
_entity_poly.entity_id
_entity_poly.type
_entity_poly.pdbx_seq_one_letter_code
_entity_poly.pdbx_strand_id
1 'polypeptide(L)'
;MLNQRTIKNPIKAVGVGLHSGKDMTLELLPAPIDAGITFIRTDLDPEISIPAIFEYVGDTTLSTALFKEGYKIGTIEHLLSAIAGLGIDNCIIKVDGPEIPIMDGSASPFVFLIQSAGLEIQDKLKKFIKVKKEVRVERGDTYAAIKPFDGFKVSFEIDFDDPTIQKHAQKSSIDFSSTSFVKEVCRARTFGSVKDMDSLQSQGLALGASVANAIAVGEDGILNEEGLRFDDEFVKHKMLDAIGDLYLLGHNLIGQFSGYKSGHSLNNELLRKILASEDAWEVVTFEDSSIAPISYARAPFGDAV
;
A
#
# COMPACT_ATOMS: atom_id res chain seq x y z
N MET A 1 -16.71 15.17 14.01
CA MET A 1 -16.54 13.71 14.06
C MET A 1 -15.60 13.27 12.95
N LEU A 2 -14.72 12.34 13.22
CA LEU A 2 -13.90 11.69 12.20
C LEU A 2 -14.57 10.37 11.81
N ASN A 3 -15.26 10.40 10.68
CA ASN A 3 -16.12 9.30 10.24
C ASN A 3 -15.41 8.42 9.20
N GLN A 4 -15.93 7.21 9.03
CA GLN A 4 -15.54 6.27 7.97
C GLN A 4 -15.76 6.90 6.59
N ARG A 5 -15.03 6.38 5.60
CA ARG A 5 -15.07 6.82 4.21
C ARG A 5 -15.17 5.65 3.25
N THR A 6 -15.91 5.87 2.17
CA THR A 6 -15.90 5.04 0.98
C THR A 6 -15.71 5.92 -0.26
N ILE A 7 -15.55 5.35 -1.43
CA ILE A 7 -15.64 6.10 -2.70
C ILE A 7 -17.09 6.43 -3.01
N LYS A 8 -17.34 7.55 -3.68
CA LYS A 8 -18.72 8.00 -4.00
C LYS A 8 -19.31 7.28 -5.20
N ASN A 9 -18.53 7.11 -6.25
CA ASN A 9 -18.95 6.51 -7.50
C ASN A 9 -18.08 5.33 -7.91
N PRO A 10 -18.62 4.32 -8.60
CA PRO A 10 -17.81 3.29 -9.23
C PRO A 10 -16.80 3.89 -10.21
N ILE A 11 -15.59 3.32 -10.27
CA ILE A 11 -14.58 3.71 -11.24
C ILE A 11 -13.80 2.49 -11.74
N LYS A 12 -13.42 2.50 -13.01
CA LYS A 12 -12.67 1.42 -13.65
C LYS A 12 -11.35 1.91 -14.23
N ALA A 13 -10.40 1.01 -14.28
CA ALA A 13 -9.14 1.18 -15.00
C ALA A 13 -8.71 -0.16 -15.61
N VAL A 14 -7.91 -0.10 -16.65
CA VAL A 14 -7.24 -1.25 -17.25
C VAL A 14 -5.74 -1.00 -17.19
N GLY A 15 -5.00 -2.04 -16.90
CA GLY A 15 -3.54 -1.98 -16.90
C GLY A 15 -2.93 -3.39 -16.90
N VAL A 16 -1.63 -3.45 -17.12
CA VAL A 16 -0.89 -4.72 -17.17
C VAL A 16 -0.53 -5.19 -15.76
N GLY A 17 -0.61 -6.48 -15.52
CA GLY A 17 -0.06 -7.10 -14.32
C GLY A 17 1.47 -7.16 -14.38
N LEU A 18 2.13 -6.71 -13.32
CA LEU A 18 3.60 -6.66 -13.26
C LEU A 18 4.22 -8.04 -13.46
N HIS A 19 3.70 -9.06 -12.78
CA HIS A 19 4.26 -10.40 -12.82
C HIS A 19 3.71 -11.24 -13.96
N SER A 20 2.41 -11.20 -14.22
CA SER A 20 1.74 -12.01 -15.24
C SER A 20 1.93 -11.50 -16.67
N GLY A 21 2.18 -10.20 -16.84
CA GLY A 21 2.23 -9.55 -18.16
C GLY A 21 0.87 -9.50 -18.88
N LYS A 22 -0.23 -9.79 -18.19
CA LYS A 22 -1.58 -9.80 -18.77
C LYS A 22 -2.32 -8.50 -18.45
N ASP A 23 -3.19 -8.08 -19.35
CA ASP A 23 -4.10 -6.96 -19.06
C ASP A 23 -5.13 -7.39 -18.01
N MET A 24 -5.38 -6.52 -17.05
CA MET A 24 -6.34 -6.67 -15.98
C MET A 24 -7.29 -5.48 -15.94
N THR A 25 -8.57 -5.75 -15.74
CA THR A 25 -9.57 -4.72 -15.43
C THR A 25 -9.72 -4.62 -13.92
N LEU A 26 -9.50 -3.43 -13.40
CA LEU A 26 -9.72 -3.05 -12.00
C LEU A 26 -10.99 -2.22 -11.91
N GLU A 27 -11.90 -2.56 -10.99
CA GLU A 27 -13.07 -1.75 -10.67
C GLU A 27 -13.13 -1.51 -9.16
N LEU A 28 -13.20 -0.24 -8.77
CA LEU A 28 -13.44 0.18 -7.39
C LEU A 28 -14.91 0.54 -7.23
N LEU A 29 -15.55 0.04 -6.18
CA LEU A 29 -16.97 0.22 -5.87
C LEU A 29 -17.15 0.74 -4.45
N PRO A 30 -18.15 1.61 -4.19
CA PRO A 30 -18.56 1.94 -2.83
C PRO A 30 -18.89 0.68 -2.03
N ALA A 31 -18.59 0.73 -0.73
CA ALA A 31 -18.97 -0.35 0.18
C ALA A 31 -19.72 0.19 1.40
N PRO A 32 -20.60 -0.61 2.03
CA PRO A 32 -21.33 -0.18 3.22
C PRO A 32 -20.40 0.04 4.42
N ILE A 33 -20.92 0.70 5.42
CA ILE A 33 -20.27 0.94 6.72
C ILE A 33 -19.77 -0.39 7.32
N ASP A 34 -18.54 -0.39 7.85
CA ASP A 34 -17.87 -1.55 8.47
C ASP A 34 -17.62 -2.73 7.53
N ALA A 35 -17.73 -2.56 6.21
CA ALA A 35 -17.42 -3.62 5.25
C ALA A 35 -15.91 -3.89 5.14
N GLY A 36 -15.08 -2.90 5.47
CA GLY A 36 -13.65 -2.97 5.22
C GLY A 36 -13.29 -2.94 3.74
N ILE A 37 -12.08 -3.35 3.43
CA ILE A 37 -11.59 -3.50 2.06
C ILE A 37 -11.71 -4.95 1.64
N THR A 38 -12.36 -5.21 0.51
CA THR A 38 -12.58 -6.57 0.02
C THR A 38 -12.25 -6.66 -1.45
N PHE A 39 -11.41 -7.62 -1.81
CA PHE A 39 -11.08 -7.95 -3.19
C PHE A 39 -11.99 -9.06 -3.72
N ILE A 40 -12.41 -8.96 -4.98
CA ILE A 40 -13.24 -9.96 -5.67
C ILE A 40 -12.60 -10.32 -7.01
N ARG A 41 -12.35 -11.62 -7.22
CA ARG A 41 -11.93 -12.23 -8.50
C ARG A 41 -13.16 -12.48 -9.37
N THR A 42 -13.31 -11.68 -10.43
CA THR A 42 -14.47 -11.74 -11.31
C THR A 42 -14.29 -12.63 -12.53
N ASP A 43 -13.08 -13.12 -12.77
CA ASP A 43 -12.75 -14.10 -13.81
C ASP A 43 -13.03 -15.56 -13.39
N LEU A 44 -13.50 -15.75 -12.15
CA LEU A 44 -13.81 -17.07 -11.59
C LEU A 44 -15.33 -17.28 -11.50
N ASP A 45 -15.75 -18.55 -11.62
CA ASP A 45 -17.15 -18.97 -11.45
C ASP A 45 -17.21 -20.13 -10.43
N PRO A 46 -17.76 -19.90 -9.21
CA PRO A 46 -18.25 -18.61 -8.69
C PRO A 46 -17.15 -17.60 -8.39
N GLU A 47 -17.49 -16.30 -8.38
CA GLU A 47 -16.59 -15.22 -7.94
C GLU A 47 -16.07 -15.49 -6.53
N ILE A 48 -14.78 -15.17 -6.29
CA ILE A 48 -14.17 -15.35 -4.97
C ILE A 48 -13.90 -14.00 -4.33
N SER A 49 -14.42 -13.83 -3.11
CA SER A 49 -14.23 -12.64 -2.29
C SER A 49 -13.19 -12.89 -1.21
N ILE A 50 -12.17 -12.02 -1.13
CA ILE A 50 -11.05 -12.09 -0.20
C ILE A 50 -10.94 -10.77 0.57
N PRO A 51 -11.20 -10.74 1.88
CA PRO A 51 -10.96 -9.56 2.71
C PRO A 51 -9.48 -9.16 2.70
N ALA A 52 -9.20 -7.87 2.65
CA ALA A 52 -7.84 -7.33 2.72
C ALA A 52 -7.37 -7.27 4.18
N ILE A 53 -7.11 -8.42 4.77
CA ILE A 53 -6.60 -8.56 6.13
C ILE A 53 -5.44 -9.56 6.14
N PHE A 54 -4.56 -9.43 7.12
CA PHE A 54 -3.29 -10.16 7.22
C PHE A 54 -3.45 -11.69 7.22
N GLU A 55 -4.59 -12.22 7.67
CA GLU A 55 -4.86 -13.66 7.72
C GLU A 55 -4.85 -14.30 6.33
N TYR A 56 -5.25 -13.54 5.31
CA TYR A 56 -5.26 -14.01 3.92
C TYR A 56 -3.95 -13.79 3.19
N VAL A 57 -2.95 -13.15 3.79
CA VAL A 57 -1.62 -13.02 3.17
C VAL A 57 -0.93 -14.38 3.14
N GLY A 58 -0.64 -14.87 1.93
CA GLY A 58 -0.02 -16.19 1.73
C GLY A 58 1.35 -16.12 1.05
N ASP A 59 1.54 -15.21 0.09
CA ASP A 59 2.82 -15.01 -0.60
C ASP A 59 3.26 -13.56 -0.49
N THR A 60 4.54 -13.40 -0.23
CA THR A 60 5.20 -12.09 -0.08
C THR A 60 6.46 -11.98 -0.94
N THR A 61 6.56 -12.81 -1.98
CA THR A 61 7.67 -12.80 -2.93
C THR A 61 7.49 -11.67 -3.92
N LEU A 62 8.33 -10.64 -3.81
CA LEU A 62 8.36 -9.42 -4.63
C LEU A 62 7.07 -8.58 -4.61
N SER A 63 6.01 -9.02 -3.96
CA SER A 63 4.75 -8.30 -3.78
C SER A 63 3.96 -8.93 -2.63
N THR A 64 2.93 -8.26 -2.16
CA THR A 64 1.98 -8.85 -1.20
C THR A 64 0.80 -9.47 -1.96
N ALA A 65 0.50 -10.74 -1.67
CA ALA A 65 -0.61 -11.45 -2.26
C ALA A 65 -1.56 -12.04 -1.20
N LEU A 66 -2.86 -11.87 -1.44
CA LEU A 66 -3.93 -12.52 -0.68
C LEU A 66 -4.29 -13.85 -1.31
N PHE A 67 -4.60 -14.83 -0.47
CA PHE A 67 -4.96 -16.18 -0.87
C PHE A 67 -6.26 -16.64 -0.19
N LYS A 68 -7.12 -17.24 -0.94
CA LYS A 68 -8.30 -17.94 -0.43
C LYS A 68 -8.70 -19.06 -1.39
N GLU A 69 -8.98 -20.26 -0.85
CA GLU A 69 -9.48 -21.40 -1.62
C GLU A 69 -8.62 -21.79 -2.85
N GLY A 70 -7.28 -21.60 -2.73
CA GLY A 70 -6.34 -21.89 -3.82
C GLY A 70 -6.17 -20.79 -4.87
N TYR A 71 -6.91 -19.69 -4.76
CA TYR A 71 -6.80 -18.53 -5.65
C TYR A 71 -6.08 -17.37 -4.99
N LYS A 72 -5.35 -16.57 -5.80
CA LYS A 72 -4.59 -15.42 -5.33
C LYS A 72 -5.01 -14.12 -6.01
N ILE A 73 -4.75 -13.01 -5.31
CA ILE A 73 -4.70 -11.65 -5.85
C ILE A 73 -3.38 -11.04 -5.36
N GLY A 74 -2.44 -10.82 -6.27
CA GLY A 74 -1.11 -10.26 -5.96
C GLY A 74 -1.00 -8.76 -6.20
N THR A 75 0.14 -8.18 -5.82
CA THR A 75 0.53 -6.79 -6.06
C THR A 75 -0.51 -5.78 -5.52
N ILE A 76 -1.01 -6.06 -4.30
CA ILE A 76 -2.08 -5.26 -3.69
C ILE A 76 -1.56 -4.03 -2.94
N GLU A 77 -0.28 -3.98 -2.60
CA GLU A 77 0.36 -3.00 -1.72
C GLU A 77 0.23 -1.55 -2.22
N HIS A 78 0.38 -1.30 -3.52
CA HIS A 78 0.29 0.06 -4.07
C HIS A 78 -1.14 0.61 -4.00
N LEU A 79 -2.14 -0.23 -4.33
CA LEU A 79 -3.55 0.15 -4.21
C LEU A 79 -3.95 0.33 -2.74
N LEU A 80 -3.54 -0.58 -1.86
CA LEU A 80 -3.80 -0.45 -0.42
C LEU A 80 -3.11 0.78 0.18
N SER A 81 -1.92 1.15 -0.33
CA SER A 81 -1.24 2.38 0.06
C SER A 81 -2.05 3.62 -0.32
N ALA A 82 -2.63 3.66 -1.52
CA ALA A 82 -3.52 4.75 -1.93
C ALA A 82 -4.80 4.82 -1.09
N ILE A 83 -5.41 3.68 -0.80
CA ILE A 83 -6.60 3.54 0.05
C ILE A 83 -6.31 4.06 1.46
N ALA A 84 -5.21 3.60 2.08
CA ALA A 84 -4.76 4.07 3.39
C ALA A 84 -4.44 5.57 3.37
N GLY A 85 -3.74 6.02 2.30
CA GLY A 85 -3.34 7.41 2.09
C GLY A 85 -4.49 8.40 2.03
N LEU A 86 -5.61 7.99 1.45
CA LEU A 86 -6.82 8.81 1.35
C LEU A 86 -7.82 8.53 2.48
N GLY A 87 -7.52 7.58 3.36
CA GLY A 87 -8.33 7.26 4.53
C GLY A 87 -9.65 6.59 4.18
N ILE A 88 -9.69 5.75 3.14
CA ILE A 88 -10.84 4.93 2.77
C ILE A 88 -10.94 3.76 3.76
N ASP A 89 -12.07 3.58 4.39
CA ASP A 89 -12.34 2.47 5.31
C ASP A 89 -13.04 1.30 4.63
N ASN A 90 -13.90 1.60 3.66
CA ASN A 90 -14.77 0.61 3.03
C ASN A 90 -14.71 0.73 1.51
N CYS A 91 -14.32 -0.34 0.83
CA CYS A 91 -14.28 -0.40 -0.64
C CYS A 91 -14.35 -1.84 -1.12
N ILE A 92 -15.13 -2.09 -2.16
CA ILE A 92 -15.10 -3.35 -2.91
C ILE A 92 -14.19 -3.14 -4.12
N ILE A 93 -13.23 -4.04 -4.32
CA ILE A 93 -12.24 -4.01 -5.38
C ILE A 93 -12.43 -5.26 -6.24
N LYS A 94 -12.89 -5.08 -7.47
CA LYS A 94 -13.06 -6.16 -8.44
C LYS A 94 -11.86 -6.20 -9.40
N VAL A 95 -11.36 -7.38 -9.67
CA VAL A 95 -10.29 -7.62 -10.64
C VAL A 95 -10.57 -8.90 -11.43
N ASP A 96 -10.36 -8.86 -12.73
CA ASP A 96 -10.58 -9.99 -13.64
C ASP A 96 -9.33 -10.85 -13.86
N GLY A 97 -8.43 -10.89 -12.86
CA GLY A 97 -7.21 -11.65 -12.95
C GLY A 97 -6.46 -11.83 -11.61
N PRO A 98 -5.30 -12.51 -11.61
CA PRO A 98 -4.62 -12.94 -10.40
C PRO A 98 -3.79 -11.85 -9.69
N GLU A 99 -3.78 -10.61 -10.17
CA GLU A 99 -3.05 -9.50 -9.56
C GLU A 99 -3.69 -8.15 -9.88
N ILE A 100 -3.36 -7.14 -9.11
CA ILE A 100 -3.75 -5.75 -9.38
C ILE A 100 -2.83 -5.18 -10.46
N PRO A 101 -3.36 -4.44 -11.46
CA PRO A 101 -2.54 -3.82 -12.48
C PRO A 101 -1.49 -2.88 -11.86
N ILE A 102 -0.26 -2.95 -12.37
CA ILE A 102 0.87 -2.18 -11.81
C ILE A 102 0.77 -0.67 -12.10
N MET A 103 0.00 -0.29 -13.09
CA MET A 103 -0.16 1.08 -13.57
C MET A 103 1.20 1.71 -13.97
N ASP A 104 1.62 2.80 -13.33
CA ASP A 104 2.92 3.45 -13.54
C ASP A 104 4.00 2.99 -12.55
N GLY A 105 3.70 1.95 -11.76
CA GLY A 105 4.58 1.42 -10.73
C GLY A 105 4.51 2.14 -9.38
N SER A 106 3.63 3.13 -9.24
CA SER A 106 3.42 3.88 -7.99
C SER A 106 1.97 3.81 -7.50
N ALA A 107 1.66 4.43 -6.36
CA ALA A 107 0.28 4.56 -5.89
C ALA A 107 -0.48 5.75 -6.53
N SER A 108 0.20 6.61 -7.28
CA SER A 108 -0.38 7.86 -7.82
C SER A 108 -1.58 7.64 -8.74
N PRO A 109 -1.59 6.67 -9.68
CA PRO A 109 -2.77 6.40 -10.51
C PRO A 109 -3.99 5.97 -9.69
N PHE A 110 -3.79 5.19 -8.62
CA PHE A 110 -4.88 4.78 -7.73
C PHE A 110 -5.41 5.95 -6.92
N VAL A 111 -4.53 6.85 -6.43
CA VAL A 111 -4.93 8.12 -5.80
C VAL A 111 -5.79 8.93 -6.77
N PHE A 112 -5.38 9.07 -8.03
CA PHE A 112 -6.14 9.77 -9.06
C PHE A 112 -7.51 9.14 -9.31
N LEU A 113 -7.59 7.81 -9.42
CA LEU A 113 -8.86 7.08 -9.60
C LEU A 113 -9.80 7.33 -8.43
N ILE A 114 -9.31 7.16 -7.18
CA ILE A 114 -10.13 7.37 -5.97
C ILE A 114 -10.63 8.82 -5.87
N GLN A 115 -9.76 9.79 -6.16
CA GLN A 115 -10.15 11.20 -6.16
C GLN A 115 -11.17 11.52 -7.27
N SER A 116 -11.03 10.89 -8.45
CA SER A 116 -11.97 11.05 -9.56
C SER A 116 -13.33 10.40 -9.27
N ALA A 117 -13.35 9.28 -8.56
CA ALA A 117 -14.58 8.65 -8.07
C ALA A 117 -15.31 9.51 -7.02
N GLY A 118 -14.56 10.41 -6.38
CA GLY A 118 -15.01 11.19 -5.23
C GLY A 118 -15.03 10.36 -3.95
N LEU A 119 -15.13 11.05 -2.81
CA LEU A 119 -15.19 10.45 -1.48
C LEU A 119 -16.56 10.69 -0.86
N GLU A 120 -17.07 9.67 -0.19
CA GLU A 120 -18.31 9.74 0.62
C GLU A 120 -17.96 9.52 2.09
N ILE A 121 -18.43 10.44 2.94
CA ILE A 121 -18.31 10.33 4.40
C ILE A 121 -19.53 9.55 4.89
N GLN A 122 -19.27 8.46 5.62
CA GLN A 122 -20.31 7.58 6.15
C GLN A 122 -20.65 7.94 7.60
N ASP A 123 -21.88 7.63 8.01
CA ASP A 123 -22.38 7.98 9.35
C ASP A 123 -21.96 6.96 10.42
N LYS A 124 -20.63 6.76 10.54
CA LYS A 124 -20.01 5.97 11.61
C LYS A 124 -18.57 6.44 11.87
N LEU A 125 -18.17 6.45 13.13
CA LEU A 125 -16.82 6.84 13.52
C LEU A 125 -15.78 5.93 12.91
N LYS A 126 -14.71 6.54 12.38
CA LYS A 126 -13.53 5.85 11.89
C LYS A 126 -12.75 5.22 13.03
N LYS A 127 -12.35 3.98 12.87
CA LYS A 127 -11.55 3.22 13.83
C LYS A 127 -10.08 3.32 13.49
N PHE A 128 -9.24 3.34 14.52
CA PHE A 128 -7.79 3.29 14.42
C PHE A 128 -7.26 2.22 15.35
N ILE A 129 -6.18 1.56 14.95
CA ILE A 129 -5.35 0.76 15.84
C ILE A 129 -4.28 1.68 16.43
N LYS A 130 -4.39 1.98 17.74
CA LYS A 130 -3.41 2.78 18.47
C LYS A 130 -2.41 1.88 19.17
N VAL A 131 -1.14 2.07 18.84
CA VAL A 131 -0.04 1.32 19.44
C VAL A 131 0.27 1.87 20.83
N LYS A 132 0.32 0.98 21.86
CA LYS A 132 0.60 1.31 23.26
C LYS A 132 1.98 0.86 23.72
N LYS A 133 2.54 -0.17 23.09
CA LYS A 133 3.88 -0.70 23.39
C LYS A 133 4.62 -0.96 22.09
N GLU A 134 5.94 -0.92 22.14
CA GLU A 134 6.75 -1.29 20.99
C GLU A 134 6.56 -2.77 20.66
N VAL A 135 6.34 -3.05 19.37
CA VAL A 135 6.35 -4.38 18.79
C VAL A 135 7.41 -4.39 17.69
N ARG A 136 8.30 -5.37 17.71
CA ARG A 136 9.42 -5.46 16.78
C ARG A 136 9.63 -6.91 16.33
N VAL A 137 9.89 -7.09 15.05
CA VAL A 137 10.33 -8.35 14.43
C VAL A 137 11.67 -8.13 13.76
N GLU A 138 12.52 -9.16 13.80
CA GLU A 138 13.89 -9.10 13.26
C GLU A 138 14.23 -10.41 12.55
N ARG A 139 14.99 -10.29 11.46
CA ARG A 139 15.53 -11.44 10.72
C ARG A 139 16.94 -11.10 10.24
N GLY A 140 17.95 -11.64 10.91
CA GLY A 140 19.33 -11.24 10.68
C GLY A 140 19.56 -9.78 11.04
N ASP A 141 20.05 -8.99 10.10
CA ASP A 141 20.27 -7.55 10.24
C ASP A 141 19.03 -6.70 9.88
N THR A 142 17.95 -7.32 9.40
CA THR A 142 16.73 -6.61 8.99
C THR A 142 15.72 -6.52 10.11
N TYR A 143 14.92 -5.45 10.15
CA TYR A 143 13.83 -5.33 11.11
C TYR A 143 12.64 -4.52 10.59
N ALA A 144 11.48 -4.81 11.17
CA ALA A 144 10.28 -3.98 11.13
C ALA A 144 9.78 -3.78 12.56
N ALA A 145 9.50 -2.54 12.95
CA ALA A 145 9.05 -2.20 14.30
C ALA A 145 7.97 -1.13 14.27
N ILE A 146 7.09 -1.16 15.26
CA ILE A 146 6.13 -0.09 15.51
C ILE A 146 6.15 0.24 17.00
N LYS A 147 6.12 1.54 17.32
CA LYS A 147 6.10 2.04 18.69
C LYS A 147 5.05 3.12 18.89
N PRO A 148 4.67 3.43 20.14
CA PRO A 148 3.75 4.52 20.44
C PRO A 148 4.22 5.84 19.84
N PHE A 149 3.28 6.55 19.21
CA PHE A 149 3.47 7.89 18.66
C PHE A 149 2.10 8.56 18.53
N ASP A 150 2.03 9.86 18.74
CA ASP A 150 0.78 10.62 18.58
C ASP A 150 0.66 11.12 17.13
N GLY A 151 0.15 10.25 16.28
CA GLY A 151 0.07 10.38 14.84
C GLY A 151 0.39 9.08 14.14
N PHE A 152 0.63 9.12 12.84
CA PHE A 152 1.22 8.01 12.11
C PHE A 152 2.52 8.48 11.44
N LYS A 153 3.64 7.94 11.89
CA LYS A 153 4.96 8.23 11.32
C LYS A 153 5.52 7.00 10.66
N VAL A 154 6.04 7.15 9.46
CA VAL A 154 6.73 6.09 8.72
C VAL A 154 8.17 6.50 8.50
N SER A 155 9.12 5.68 8.97
CA SER A 155 10.54 5.84 8.72
C SER A 155 11.07 4.58 8.07
N PHE A 156 11.87 4.72 7.04
CA PHE A 156 12.43 3.58 6.32
C PHE A 156 13.89 3.82 5.99
N GLU A 157 14.67 2.76 6.07
CA GLU A 157 16.07 2.73 5.65
C GLU A 157 16.28 1.51 4.75
N ILE A 158 16.84 1.73 3.57
CA ILE A 158 17.26 0.71 2.61
C ILE A 158 18.79 0.56 2.65
N ASP A 159 19.25 -0.60 2.21
CA ASP A 159 20.67 -0.90 2.05
C ASP A 159 20.80 -1.98 0.96
N PHE A 160 20.73 -1.53 -0.30
CA PHE A 160 20.93 -2.39 -1.46
C PHE A 160 22.41 -2.39 -1.86
N ASP A 161 22.93 -3.56 -2.17
CA ASP A 161 24.28 -3.72 -2.71
C ASP A 161 24.29 -3.43 -4.24
N ASP A 162 23.83 -2.22 -4.61
CA ASP A 162 23.82 -1.73 -5.98
C ASP A 162 24.39 -0.30 -6.00
N PRO A 163 25.51 -0.08 -6.75
CA PRO A 163 26.19 1.22 -6.76
C PRO A 163 25.32 2.38 -7.27
N THR A 164 24.33 2.10 -8.12
CA THR A 164 23.39 3.13 -8.62
C THR A 164 22.44 3.54 -7.52
N ILE A 165 21.82 2.57 -6.81
CA ILE A 165 20.91 2.84 -5.70
C ILE A 165 21.65 3.53 -4.54
N GLN A 166 22.89 3.13 -4.25
CA GLN A 166 23.71 3.71 -3.16
C GLN A 166 24.07 5.18 -3.37
N LYS A 167 24.00 5.70 -4.59
CA LYS A 167 24.21 7.15 -4.86
C LYS A 167 23.05 8.03 -4.40
N HIS A 168 21.89 7.43 -4.13
CA HIS A 168 20.66 8.11 -3.72
C HIS A 168 20.40 7.97 -2.23
N ALA A 169 19.46 8.75 -1.70
CA ALA A 169 19.12 8.72 -0.28
C ALA A 169 18.64 7.33 0.16
N GLN A 170 19.28 6.81 1.21
CA GLN A 170 18.99 5.48 1.77
C GLN A 170 17.97 5.53 2.90
N LYS A 171 17.65 6.72 3.42
CA LYS A 171 16.71 6.93 4.54
C LYS A 171 15.71 8.01 4.20
N SER A 172 14.46 7.77 4.56
CA SER A 172 13.42 8.77 4.49
C SER A 172 12.42 8.59 5.63
N SER A 173 11.70 9.66 5.96
CA SER A 173 10.70 9.66 7.04
C SER A 173 9.60 10.65 6.74
N ILE A 174 8.36 10.29 7.04
CA ILE A 174 7.18 11.14 6.86
C ILE A 174 6.30 11.11 8.11
N ASP A 175 5.85 12.30 8.54
CA ASP A 175 4.69 12.42 9.42
C ASP A 175 3.44 12.39 8.54
N PHE A 176 2.67 11.32 8.67
CA PHE A 176 1.63 10.97 7.72
C PHE A 176 0.39 11.84 7.86
N SER A 177 -0.03 12.34 6.72
CA SER A 177 -1.36 12.87 6.44
C SER A 177 -1.69 12.57 4.99
N SER A 178 -2.95 12.68 4.57
CA SER A 178 -3.25 12.54 3.13
C SER A 178 -2.45 13.51 2.27
N THR A 179 -2.21 14.73 2.78
CA THR A 179 -1.46 15.75 2.03
C THR A 179 0.01 15.37 1.88
N SER A 180 0.69 14.96 2.97
CA SER A 180 2.08 14.55 2.91
C SER A 180 2.26 13.28 2.09
N PHE A 181 1.35 12.28 2.25
CA PHE A 181 1.35 11.08 1.42
C PHE A 181 1.27 11.39 -0.07
N VAL A 182 0.29 12.22 -0.48
CA VAL A 182 0.11 12.58 -1.89
C VAL A 182 1.27 13.38 -2.45
N LYS A 183 1.85 14.30 -1.67
CA LYS A 183 2.95 15.16 -2.12
C LYS A 183 4.30 14.45 -2.16
N GLU A 184 4.57 13.58 -1.19
CA GLU A 184 5.91 13.10 -0.91
C GLU A 184 6.15 11.62 -1.19
N VAL A 185 5.09 10.77 -1.16
CA VAL A 185 5.25 9.32 -1.20
C VAL A 185 4.54 8.67 -2.39
N CYS A 186 3.27 9.01 -2.65
CA CYS A 186 2.41 8.23 -3.56
C CYS A 186 2.95 8.09 -4.99
N ARG A 187 3.86 8.96 -5.41
CA ARG A 187 4.46 8.96 -6.76
C ARG A 187 5.75 8.15 -6.87
N ALA A 188 6.26 7.59 -5.78
CA ALA A 188 7.47 6.78 -5.79
C ALA A 188 7.21 5.46 -6.51
N ARG A 189 7.98 5.18 -7.58
CA ARG A 189 7.84 3.99 -8.43
C ARG A 189 8.57 2.80 -7.85
N THR A 190 8.04 1.60 -8.14
CA THR A 190 8.76 0.36 -7.95
C THR A 190 10.03 0.34 -8.81
N PHE A 191 10.99 -0.49 -8.45
CA PHE A 191 12.29 -0.57 -9.12
C PHE A 191 12.82 -1.99 -9.17
N GLY A 192 13.69 -2.24 -10.12
CA GLY A 192 14.35 -3.54 -10.24
C GLY A 192 15.65 -3.42 -11.02
N SER A 193 16.59 -4.34 -10.74
CA SER A 193 17.83 -4.47 -11.49
C SER A 193 17.58 -5.19 -12.83
N VAL A 194 18.09 -4.62 -13.90
CA VAL A 194 18.04 -5.27 -15.22
C VAL A 194 18.80 -6.60 -15.22
N LYS A 195 19.84 -6.74 -14.39
CA LYS A 195 20.59 -7.98 -14.24
C LYS A 195 19.75 -9.17 -13.78
N ASP A 196 18.72 -8.89 -12.98
CA ASP A 196 17.86 -9.95 -12.42
C ASP A 196 16.69 -10.31 -13.34
N MET A 197 16.46 -9.52 -14.42
CA MET A 197 15.27 -9.61 -15.26
C MET A 197 15.09 -10.99 -15.89
N ASP A 198 16.15 -11.53 -16.52
CA ASP A 198 16.10 -12.85 -17.17
C ASP A 198 15.79 -13.96 -16.16
N SER A 199 16.38 -13.87 -14.96
CA SER A 199 16.12 -14.82 -13.88
C SER A 199 14.68 -14.75 -13.41
N LEU A 200 14.13 -13.54 -13.20
CA LEU A 200 12.74 -13.35 -12.79
C LEU A 200 11.76 -13.84 -13.86
N GLN A 201 12.00 -13.50 -15.13
CA GLN A 201 11.14 -13.93 -16.23
C GLN A 201 11.14 -15.46 -16.43
N SER A 202 12.27 -16.11 -16.22
CA SER A 202 12.35 -17.58 -16.25
C SER A 202 11.50 -18.26 -15.16
N GLN A 203 11.22 -17.55 -14.06
CA GLN A 203 10.35 -17.97 -12.97
C GLN A 203 8.89 -17.52 -13.14
N GLY A 204 8.55 -16.88 -14.27
CA GLY A 204 7.21 -16.36 -14.52
C GLY A 204 6.89 -15.08 -13.73
N LEU A 205 7.92 -14.32 -13.31
CA LEU A 205 7.83 -13.06 -12.60
C LEU A 205 8.25 -11.90 -13.51
N ALA A 206 7.78 -10.69 -13.21
CA ALA A 206 8.12 -9.45 -13.92
C ALA A 206 7.89 -9.50 -15.46
N LEU A 207 6.95 -10.33 -15.94
CA LEU A 207 6.65 -10.47 -17.37
C LEU A 207 6.06 -9.20 -17.99
N GLY A 208 5.40 -8.36 -17.21
CA GLY A 208 4.84 -7.07 -17.61
C GLY A 208 5.71 -5.87 -17.23
N ALA A 209 6.90 -6.10 -16.65
CA ALA A 209 7.79 -5.01 -16.25
C ALA A 209 8.37 -4.26 -17.46
N SER A 210 8.39 -2.95 -17.35
CA SER A 210 8.96 -2.05 -18.37
C SER A 210 9.41 -0.73 -17.73
N VAL A 211 10.15 0.08 -18.47
CA VAL A 211 10.52 1.44 -18.02
C VAL A 211 9.30 2.37 -17.82
N ALA A 212 8.15 2.02 -18.38
CA ALA A 212 6.91 2.78 -18.18
C ALA A 212 6.27 2.53 -16.80
N ASN A 213 6.60 1.41 -16.12
CA ASN A 213 5.99 1.00 -14.85
C ASN A 213 6.97 0.59 -13.75
N ALA A 214 8.26 0.79 -13.97
CA ALA A 214 9.31 0.55 -12.98
C ALA A 214 10.54 1.42 -13.27
N ILE A 215 11.31 1.71 -12.22
CA ILE A 215 12.66 2.25 -12.38
C ILE A 215 13.57 1.08 -12.73
N ALA A 216 14.14 1.09 -13.94
CA ALA A 216 15.09 0.08 -14.40
C ALA A 216 16.51 0.49 -14.03
N VAL A 217 17.13 -0.27 -13.12
CA VAL A 217 18.50 -0.03 -12.65
C VAL A 217 19.47 -0.86 -13.52
N GLY A 218 20.22 -0.18 -14.36
CA GLY A 218 21.27 -0.76 -15.21
C GLY A 218 22.64 -0.71 -14.55
N GLU A 219 23.67 -1.23 -15.26
CA GLU A 219 25.07 -1.23 -14.75
C GLU A 219 25.63 0.17 -14.56
N ASP A 220 25.34 1.07 -15.50
CA ASP A 220 25.91 2.42 -15.53
C ASP A 220 24.96 3.48 -14.91
N GLY A 221 23.76 3.10 -14.49
CA GLY A 221 22.78 4.03 -13.95
C GLY A 221 21.33 3.64 -14.22
N ILE A 222 20.45 4.60 -14.05
CA ILE A 222 19.00 4.46 -14.29
C ILE A 222 18.73 4.56 -15.79
N LEU A 223 17.96 3.61 -16.34
CA LEU A 223 17.66 3.53 -17.77
C LEU A 223 16.43 4.34 -18.19
N ASN A 224 15.60 4.76 -17.25
CA ASN A 224 14.45 5.63 -17.52
C ASN A 224 14.94 7.01 -18.00
N GLU A 225 14.54 7.46 -19.18
CA GLU A 225 14.96 8.73 -19.77
C GLU A 225 14.63 9.95 -18.89
N GLU A 226 13.49 9.91 -18.19
CA GLU A 226 13.05 10.95 -17.26
C GLU A 226 13.79 10.92 -15.91
N GLY A 227 14.62 9.91 -15.64
CA GLY A 227 15.32 9.71 -14.37
C GLY A 227 14.37 9.42 -13.20
N LEU A 228 14.77 9.83 -12.00
CA LEU A 228 13.97 9.71 -10.78
C LEU A 228 12.98 10.89 -10.63
N ARG A 229 11.84 10.61 -10.02
CA ARG A 229 10.83 11.62 -9.63
C ARG A 229 11.24 12.39 -8.36
N PHE A 230 12.05 11.75 -7.51
CA PHE A 230 12.61 12.30 -6.26
C PHE A 230 14.02 11.75 -6.06
N ASP A 231 14.88 12.48 -5.40
CA ASP A 231 16.22 11.99 -5.04
C ASP A 231 16.17 10.75 -4.11
N ASP A 232 15.14 10.67 -3.29
CA ASP A 232 14.87 9.58 -2.35
C ASP A 232 13.77 8.61 -2.84
N GLU A 233 13.56 8.46 -4.19
CA GLU A 233 12.46 7.67 -4.74
C GLU A 233 12.52 6.19 -4.34
N PHE A 234 13.71 5.58 -4.32
CA PHE A 234 13.88 4.17 -3.92
C PHE A 234 13.38 3.90 -2.49
N VAL A 235 13.83 4.69 -1.52
CA VAL A 235 13.40 4.50 -0.13
C VAL A 235 11.96 4.93 0.09
N LYS A 236 11.46 5.94 -0.63
CA LYS A 236 10.05 6.34 -0.60
C LYS A 236 9.13 5.27 -1.16
N HIS A 237 9.57 4.52 -2.18
CA HIS A 237 8.81 3.39 -2.67
C HIS A 237 8.67 2.31 -1.58
N LYS A 238 9.74 1.99 -0.85
CA LYS A 238 9.64 1.05 0.28
C LYS A 238 8.74 1.56 1.41
N MET A 239 8.65 2.88 1.60
CA MET A 239 7.66 3.47 2.52
C MET A 239 6.22 3.31 2.00
N LEU A 240 6.01 3.49 0.70
CA LEU A 240 4.73 3.27 0.03
C LEU A 240 4.26 1.83 0.23
N ASP A 241 5.12 0.85 -0.04
CA ASP A 241 4.86 -0.58 0.18
C ASP A 241 4.47 -0.85 1.64
N ALA A 242 5.27 -0.33 2.59
CA ALA A 242 5.00 -0.52 4.01
C ALA A 242 3.66 0.06 4.43
N ILE A 243 3.25 1.24 3.93
CA ILE A 243 1.94 1.84 4.22
C ILE A 243 0.81 0.92 3.73
N GLY A 244 0.93 0.35 2.54
CA GLY A 244 -0.03 -0.60 1.99
C GLY A 244 -0.09 -1.91 2.78
N ASP A 245 1.07 -2.50 3.08
CA ASP A 245 1.17 -3.72 3.88
C ASP A 245 0.56 -3.54 5.28
N LEU A 246 0.87 -2.43 5.95
CA LEU A 246 0.36 -2.13 7.29
C LEU A 246 -1.16 -1.94 7.31
N TYR A 247 -1.76 -1.55 6.19
CA TYR A 247 -3.22 -1.38 6.10
C TYR A 247 -3.99 -2.72 6.18
N LEU A 248 -3.30 -3.85 5.98
CA LEU A 248 -3.85 -5.20 6.22
C LEU A 248 -4.18 -5.50 7.69
N LEU A 249 -3.91 -4.58 8.63
CA LEU A 249 -4.50 -4.60 9.97
C LEU A 249 -6.02 -4.31 9.97
N GLY A 250 -6.57 -3.88 8.83
CA GLY A 250 -7.99 -3.56 8.66
C GLY A 250 -8.40 -2.14 9.08
N HIS A 251 -7.51 -1.41 9.73
CA HIS A 251 -7.72 -0.02 10.15
C HIS A 251 -6.42 0.80 10.02
N ASN A 252 -6.55 2.12 9.93
CA ASN A 252 -5.40 3.01 9.98
C ASN A 252 -4.70 2.93 11.35
N LEU A 253 -3.38 3.14 11.36
CA LEU A 253 -2.53 3.07 12.55
C LEU A 253 -2.32 4.44 13.17
N ILE A 254 -2.24 4.47 14.50
CA ILE A 254 -1.64 5.53 15.31
C ILE A 254 -0.42 4.94 15.99
N GLY A 255 0.76 5.36 15.55
CA GLY A 255 2.05 4.83 15.98
C GLY A 255 3.17 5.23 15.02
N GLN A 256 4.41 4.94 15.38
CA GLN A 256 5.57 5.15 14.52
C GLN A 256 6.08 3.80 14.00
N PHE A 257 5.99 3.59 12.70
CA PHE A 257 6.64 2.47 12.02
C PHE A 257 8.08 2.83 11.67
N SER A 258 8.98 1.84 11.81
CA SER A 258 10.37 1.93 11.39
C SER A 258 10.78 0.61 10.72
N GLY A 259 11.23 0.68 9.47
CA GLY A 259 11.75 -0.45 8.70
C GLY A 259 13.22 -0.24 8.36
N TYR A 260 14.05 -1.25 8.58
CA TYR A 260 15.40 -1.34 8.07
C TYR A 260 15.52 -2.58 7.19
N LYS A 261 15.75 -2.38 5.90
CA LYS A 261 15.84 -3.46 4.90
C LYS A 261 14.62 -4.39 4.93
N SER A 262 13.49 -3.94 5.49
CA SER A 262 12.27 -4.76 5.57
C SER A 262 11.60 -4.87 4.20
N GLY A 263 10.84 -5.94 4.03
CA GLY A 263 9.99 -6.19 2.88
C GLY A 263 8.66 -6.76 3.32
N HIS A 264 7.81 -7.14 2.37
CA HIS A 264 6.44 -7.60 2.59
C HIS A 264 6.34 -8.73 3.62
N SER A 265 7.27 -9.70 3.57
CA SER A 265 7.32 -10.82 4.54
C SER A 265 7.47 -10.34 5.97
N LEU A 266 8.44 -9.44 6.22
CA LEU A 266 8.72 -8.95 7.57
C LEU A 266 7.64 -7.97 8.05
N ASN A 267 7.08 -7.16 7.13
CA ASN A 267 5.94 -6.31 7.42
C ASN A 267 4.73 -7.17 7.86
N ASN A 268 4.41 -8.24 7.14
CA ASN A 268 3.31 -9.15 7.51
C ASN A 268 3.58 -9.87 8.84
N GLU A 269 4.82 -10.28 9.12
CA GLU A 269 5.20 -10.87 10.41
C GLU A 269 4.97 -9.87 11.56
N LEU A 270 5.29 -8.58 11.35
CA LEU A 270 5.00 -7.52 12.32
C LEU A 270 3.50 -7.40 12.59
N LEU A 271 2.64 -7.41 11.54
CA LEU A 271 1.18 -7.36 11.72
C LEU A 271 0.67 -8.50 12.59
N ARG A 272 1.10 -9.74 12.29
CA ARG A 272 0.75 -10.93 13.09
C ARG A 272 1.18 -10.79 14.54
N LYS A 273 2.39 -10.26 14.77
CA LYS A 273 2.91 -10.05 16.13
C LYS A 273 2.16 -8.94 16.88
N ILE A 274 1.79 -7.85 16.21
CA ILE A 274 0.97 -6.77 16.81
C ILE A 274 -0.33 -7.38 17.33
N LEU A 275 -1.10 -8.06 16.47
CA LEU A 275 -2.41 -8.58 16.84
C LEU A 275 -2.35 -9.71 17.88
N ALA A 276 -1.29 -10.51 17.89
CA ALA A 276 -1.05 -11.49 18.94
C ALA A 276 -0.65 -10.87 20.29
N SER A 277 -0.27 -9.60 20.32
CA SER A 277 0.15 -8.86 21.52
C SER A 277 -1.00 -7.95 22.01
N GLU A 278 -2.07 -8.53 22.57
CA GLU A 278 -3.31 -7.82 22.94
C GLU A 278 -3.10 -6.59 23.83
N ASP A 279 -2.06 -6.58 24.64
CA ASP A 279 -1.70 -5.46 25.52
C ASP A 279 -0.90 -4.34 24.84
N ALA A 280 -0.44 -4.57 23.59
CA ALA A 280 0.38 -3.63 22.81
C ALA A 280 -0.42 -2.65 21.97
N TRP A 281 -1.72 -2.81 21.84
CA TRP A 281 -2.58 -1.95 21.03
C TRP A 281 -4.00 -1.84 21.59
N GLU A 282 -4.76 -0.91 21.05
CA GLU A 282 -6.19 -0.76 21.31
C GLU A 282 -6.90 -0.12 20.09
N VAL A 283 -8.20 -0.34 19.97
CA VAL A 283 -9.03 0.36 18.98
C VAL A 283 -9.52 1.68 19.57
N VAL A 284 -9.31 2.78 18.84
CA VAL A 284 -9.77 4.12 19.25
C VAL A 284 -10.57 4.79 18.13
N THR A 285 -11.46 5.70 18.51
CA THR A 285 -12.25 6.56 17.62
C THR A 285 -12.21 8.01 18.12
N PHE A 286 -12.52 8.98 17.26
CA PHE A 286 -12.50 10.40 17.60
C PHE A 286 -13.85 11.04 17.27
N GLU A 287 -14.62 11.42 18.30
CA GLU A 287 -15.86 12.18 18.14
C GLU A 287 -15.56 13.62 17.69
N ASP A 288 -14.49 14.20 18.17
CA ASP A 288 -13.97 15.49 17.69
C ASP A 288 -12.79 15.27 16.74
N SER A 289 -12.96 15.62 15.47
CA SER A 289 -11.91 15.49 14.45
C SER A 289 -10.73 16.43 14.67
N SER A 290 -10.87 17.48 15.50
CA SER A 290 -9.80 18.42 15.79
C SER A 290 -8.71 17.85 16.70
N ILE A 291 -9.04 16.83 17.49
CA ILE A 291 -8.10 16.13 18.37
C ILE A 291 -7.54 14.83 17.75
N ALA A 292 -8.00 14.47 16.54
CA ALA A 292 -7.46 13.31 15.85
C ALA A 292 -6.01 13.60 15.40
N PRO A 293 -5.06 12.69 15.70
CA PRO A 293 -3.65 12.94 15.43
C PRO A 293 -3.25 12.77 13.95
N ILE A 294 -4.20 12.35 13.09
CA ILE A 294 -3.99 12.16 11.65
C ILE A 294 -5.01 13.00 10.88
N SER A 295 -4.54 13.81 9.94
CA SER A 295 -5.43 14.57 9.07
C SER A 295 -5.57 13.91 7.70
N TYR A 296 -6.82 13.76 7.27
CA TYR A 296 -7.16 13.30 5.94
C TYR A 296 -7.65 14.46 5.07
N ALA A 297 -7.30 14.43 3.79
CA ALA A 297 -7.83 15.39 2.82
C ALA A 297 -9.36 15.42 2.90
N ARG A 298 -9.93 16.61 2.89
CA ARG A 298 -11.39 16.77 2.82
C ARG A 298 -11.87 16.19 1.50
N ALA A 299 -13.02 15.52 1.51
CA ALA A 299 -13.72 15.25 0.27
C ALA A 299 -13.87 16.59 -0.48
N PRO A 300 -13.60 16.67 -1.79
CA PRO A 300 -13.91 17.87 -2.53
C PRO A 300 -15.37 18.21 -2.23
N PHE A 301 -15.65 19.47 -1.89
CA PHE A 301 -16.97 19.93 -1.53
C PHE A 301 -17.95 19.46 -2.60
N GLY A 302 -18.81 18.52 -2.27
CA GLY A 302 -20.04 18.30 -3.01
C GLY A 302 -20.77 19.63 -2.96
N ASP A 303 -21.14 20.08 -4.14
CA ASP A 303 -21.79 21.33 -4.45
C ASP A 303 -22.68 21.85 -3.30
N ALA A 304 -22.22 22.94 -2.67
CA ALA A 304 -23.16 23.84 -2.03
C ALA A 304 -23.90 24.54 -3.19
N VAL A 305 -25.06 24.02 -3.55
CA VAL A 305 -26.11 24.74 -4.28
C VAL A 305 -27.00 25.39 -3.29
#